data_a06f299d6b0519cac93929b07c507f4c
#
_entry.id   a06f299d6b0519cac93929b07c507f4c
#
_cell.length_a   1.000
_cell.length_b   1.000
_cell.length_c   1.000
_cell.angle_alpha   90.00
_cell.angle_beta   90.00
_cell.angle_gamma   90.00
#
_symmetry.space_group_name_H-M   'P 1'
#
loop_
_entity.id
_entity.type
_entity.pdbx_description
1 polymer ?
#
loop_
_entity_poly.entity_id
_entity_poly.type
_entity_poly.pdbx_seq_one_letter_code
_entity_poly.pdbx_strand_id
1 'polypeptide(L)'
;FIFILLISCTSTSSSEMTTAPIMELTYQNLDGEFVNENLTNKNTIIVFWADYWGTCRQELPVLEANIDKLIEEYDVLALAHSDLVSTNSWVKNNLNGVLNIGLSTQEIRDKYKVIGQPITIILDQNGEVIYREYGYIPVNGF
;
A
#
# COMPACT_ATOMS: atom_id res chain seq x y z
N PHE A 1 -53.58 -50.03 12.56
CA PHE A 1 -52.43 -49.43 13.20
C PHE A 1 -51.69 -48.57 12.14
N ILE A 2 -51.81 -47.24 12.31
CA ILE A 2 -51.11 -46.27 11.42
C ILE A 2 -49.81 -45.86 12.08
N PHE A 3 -48.68 -46.20 11.44
CA PHE A 3 -47.35 -45.69 11.88
C PHE A 3 -47.11 -44.35 11.24
N ILE A 4 -47.06 -43.27 12.05
CA ILE A 4 -46.64 -41.97 11.61
C ILE A 4 -45.14 -41.85 11.81
N LEU A 5 -44.38 -41.81 10.70
CA LEU A 5 -42.94 -41.50 10.68
C LEU A 5 -42.75 -39.98 10.76
N LEU A 6 -42.24 -39.52 11.92
CA LEU A 6 -41.80 -38.14 12.08
C LEU A 6 -40.38 -38.01 11.47
N ILE A 7 -40.31 -37.37 10.32
CA ILE A 7 -39.02 -36.96 9.71
C ILE A 7 -38.57 -35.66 10.41
N SER A 8 -37.54 -35.78 11.25
CA SER A 8 -36.89 -34.64 11.87
C SER A 8 -35.90 -34.04 10.85
N CYS A 9 -36.22 -32.88 10.29
CA CYS A 9 -35.27 -32.08 9.50
C CYS A 9 -34.33 -31.35 10.44
N THR A 10 -33.12 -31.84 10.57
CA THR A 10 -32.01 -31.06 11.19
C THR A 10 -31.46 -30.10 10.14
N SER A 11 -31.83 -28.83 10.28
CA SER A 11 -31.20 -27.74 9.49
C SER A 11 -29.80 -27.53 10.01
N THR A 12 -28.80 -28.03 9.31
CA THR A 12 -27.41 -27.68 9.53
C THR A 12 -27.18 -26.30 8.94
N SER A 13 -27.19 -25.29 9.80
CA SER A 13 -26.77 -23.94 9.46
C SER A 13 -25.25 -23.96 9.30
N SER A 14 -24.77 -24.13 8.07
CA SER A 14 -23.39 -23.83 7.72
C SER A 14 -23.25 -22.31 7.76
N SER A 15 -22.60 -21.80 8.80
CA SER A 15 -22.11 -20.44 8.82
C SER A 15 -21.02 -20.34 7.76
N GLU A 16 -21.32 -19.87 6.57
CA GLU A 16 -20.33 -19.38 5.63
C GLU A 16 -19.59 -18.25 6.32
N MET A 17 -18.36 -18.52 6.76
CA MET A 17 -17.43 -17.46 7.10
C MET A 17 -17.15 -16.70 5.81
N THR A 18 -17.86 -15.60 5.62
CA THR A 18 -17.54 -14.62 4.57
C THR A 18 -16.19 -13.99 4.97
N THR A 19 -15.11 -14.55 4.48
CA THR A 19 -13.80 -13.89 4.55
C THR A 19 -13.95 -12.61 3.74
N ALA A 20 -13.80 -11.46 4.40
CA ALA A 20 -13.71 -10.18 3.71
C ALA A 20 -12.65 -10.29 2.60
N PRO A 21 -12.88 -9.71 1.40
CA PRO A 21 -11.91 -9.78 0.33
C PRO A 21 -10.59 -9.19 0.82
N ILE A 22 -9.52 -9.97 0.69
CA ILE A 22 -8.17 -9.50 0.99
C ILE A 22 -7.86 -8.43 -0.06
N MET A 23 -7.63 -7.19 0.39
CA MET A 23 -7.21 -6.11 -0.48
C MET A 23 -5.72 -6.23 -0.73
N GLU A 24 -5.37 -6.42 -1.99
CA GLU A 24 -3.99 -6.53 -2.45
C GLU A 24 -3.57 -5.27 -3.20
N LEU A 25 -2.34 -4.84 -2.93
CA LEU A 25 -1.67 -3.77 -3.63
C LEU A 25 -0.56 -4.38 -4.49
N THR A 26 -0.67 -4.24 -5.82
CA THR A 26 0.34 -4.75 -6.76
C THR A 26 1.26 -3.65 -7.23
N TYR A 27 2.55 -3.81 -7.00
CA TYR A 27 3.60 -2.91 -7.47
C TYR A 27 4.84 -3.71 -7.91
N GLN A 28 5.81 -3.05 -8.53
CA GLN A 28 7.08 -3.67 -8.89
C GLN A 28 8.12 -3.32 -7.84
N ASN A 29 8.83 -4.32 -7.31
CA ASN A 29 9.94 -4.08 -6.37
C ASN A 29 11.20 -3.59 -7.12
N LEU A 30 12.26 -3.26 -6.37
CA LEU A 30 13.51 -2.78 -6.96
C LEU A 30 14.32 -3.87 -7.66
N ASP A 31 13.96 -5.14 -7.52
CA ASP A 31 14.54 -6.26 -8.29
C ASP A 31 13.81 -6.46 -9.63
N GLY A 32 12.75 -5.71 -9.89
CA GLY A 32 11.95 -5.78 -11.10
C GLY A 32 10.82 -6.80 -11.05
N GLU A 33 10.55 -7.39 -9.90
CA GLU A 33 9.49 -8.39 -9.71
C GLU A 33 8.19 -7.72 -9.28
N PHE A 34 7.05 -8.25 -9.73
CA PHE A 34 5.75 -7.83 -9.23
C PHE A 34 5.46 -8.45 -7.87
N VAL A 35 5.08 -7.60 -6.93
CA VAL A 35 4.77 -7.97 -5.54
C VAL A 35 3.30 -7.65 -5.28
N ASN A 36 2.61 -8.59 -4.62
CA ASN A 36 1.28 -8.37 -4.09
C ASN A 36 1.38 -8.24 -2.57
N GLU A 37 1.03 -7.07 -2.05
CA GLU A 37 1.06 -6.78 -0.62
C GLU A 37 -0.37 -6.72 -0.06
N ASN A 38 -0.60 -7.43 1.03
CA ASN A 38 -1.90 -7.47 1.71
C ASN A 38 -2.06 -6.26 2.65
N LEU A 39 -3.15 -5.51 2.49
CA LEU A 39 -3.47 -4.33 3.30
C LEU A 39 -4.33 -4.68 4.52
N THR A 40 -3.94 -5.69 5.33
CA THR A 40 -4.85 -6.26 6.34
C THR A 40 -4.54 -5.90 7.79
N ASN A 41 -3.34 -5.41 8.09
CA ASN A 41 -2.88 -5.27 9.48
C ASN A 41 -2.92 -3.84 10.00
N LYS A 42 -2.50 -2.89 9.19
CA LYS A 42 -2.43 -1.46 9.53
C LYS A 42 -2.97 -0.63 8.37
N ASN A 43 -3.26 0.62 8.64
CA ASN A 43 -3.42 1.59 7.56
C ASN A 43 -2.10 1.75 6.82
N THR A 44 -2.16 1.92 5.51
CA THR A 44 -0.97 2.00 4.65
C THR A 44 -0.78 3.41 4.12
N ILE A 45 0.37 4.00 4.40
CA ILE A 45 0.82 5.24 3.76
C ILE A 45 1.48 4.88 2.44
N ILE A 46 1.00 5.45 1.35
CA ILE A 46 1.68 5.37 0.05
C ILE A 46 2.14 6.77 -0.34
N VAL A 47 3.43 6.91 -0.54
CA VAL A 47 4.06 8.11 -1.10
C VAL A 47 4.37 7.82 -2.56
N PHE A 48 3.67 8.49 -3.48
CA PHE A 48 4.01 8.46 -4.91
C PHE A 48 5.04 9.55 -5.19
N TRP A 49 6.17 9.17 -5.78
CA TRP A 49 7.31 10.05 -5.97
C TRP A 49 8.02 9.83 -7.31
N ALA A 50 9.02 10.62 -7.61
CA ALA A 50 9.89 10.41 -8.76
C ALA A 50 11.32 10.89 -8.46
N ASP A 51 12.32 10.14 -8.93
CA ASP A 51 13.74 10.45 -8.74
C ASP A 51 14.20 11.72 -9.48
N TYR A 52 13.46 12.14 -10.51
CA TYR A 52 13.71 13.38 -11.26
C TYR A 52 12.99 14.61 -10.69
N TRP A 53 12.16 14.46 -9.64
CA TRP A 53 11.40 15.57 -9.04
C TRP A 53 12.12 16.16 -7.82
N GLY A 54 12.38 17.49 -7.84
CA GLY A 54 13.22 18.15 -6.86
C GLY A 54 12.74 18.00 -5.40
N THR A 55 11.45 18.19 -5.15
CA THR A 55 10.85 18.02 -3.83
C THR A 55 11.01 16.58 -3.32
N CYS A 56 10.75 15.58 -4.18
CA CYS A 56 10.92 14.17 -3.81
C CYS A 56 12.36 13.85 -3.42
N ARG A 57 13.33 14.36 -4.18
CA ARG A 57 14.76 14.17 -3.91
C ARG A 57 15.22 14.76 -2.59
N GLN A 58 14.61 15.86 -2.16
CA GLN A 58 14.93 16.52 -0.90
C GLN A 58 14.25 15.86 0.29
N GLU A 59 12.98 15.49 0.14
CA GLU A 59 12.12 15.05 1.25
C GLU A 59 12.17 13.54 1.51
N LEU A 60 12.39 12.70 0.49
CA LEU A 60 12.40 11.26 0.69
C LEU A 60 13.52 10.77 1.65
N PRO A 61 14.77 11.29 1.60
CA PRO A 61 15.79 10.96 2.61
C PRO A 61 15.39 11.42 4.03
N VAL A 62 14.66 12.53 4.16
CA VAL A 62 14.18 13.02 5.46
C VAL A 62 13.06 12.12 5.97
N LEU A 63 12.16 11.65 5.10
CA LEU A 63 11.16 10.65 5.46
C LEU A 63 11.84 9.38 5.98
N GLU A 64 12.83 8.85 5.27
CA GLU A 64 13.55 7.65 5.70
C GLU A 64 14.21 7.85 7.07
N ALA A 65 14.84 8.99 7.31
CA ALA A 65 15.48 9.31 8.59
C ALA A 65 14.48 9.42 9.76
N ASN A 66 13.20 9.65 9.49
CA ASN A 66 12.14 9.79 10.50
C ASN A 66 11.12 8.66 10.45
N ILE A 67 11.39 7.60 9.71
CA ILE A 67 10.40 6.52 9.44
C ILE A 67 9.86 5.87 10.70
N ASP A 68 10.67 5.78 11.75
CA ASP A 68 10.29 5.19 13.05
C ASP A 68 9.04 5.84 13.66
N LYS A 69 8.77 7.10 13.35
CA LYS A 69 7.59 7.83 13.82
C LYS A 69 6.28 7.33 13.17
N LEU A 70 6.39 6.64 12.05
CA LEU A 70 5.24 6.20 11.25
C LEU A 70 5.01 4.69 11.33
N ILE A 71 6.07 3.89 11.36
CA ILE A 71 5.97 2.42 11.24
C ILE A 71 5.32 1.74 12.44
N GLU A 72 5.19 2.42 13.57
CA GLU A 72 4.44 1.88 14.72
C GLU A 72 2.93 1.78 14.39
N GLU A 73 2.38 2.77 13.66
CA GLU A 73 0.95 2.88 13.37
C GLU A 73 0.59 2.52 11.93
N TYR A 74 1.55 2.66 10.99
CA TYR A 74 1.32 2.51 9.55
C TYR A 74 2.30 1.54 8.91
N ASP A 75 1.85 0.87 7.85
CA ASP A 75 2.76 0.37 6.83
C ASP A 75 3.11 1.52 5.89
N VAL A 76 4.38 1.66 5.52
CA VAL A 76 4.83 2.78 4.69
C VAL A 76 5.49 2.27 3.42
N LEU A 77 4.99 2.72 2.27
CA LEU A 77 5.44 2.32 0.94
C LEU A 77 5.66 3.56 0.08
N ALA A 78 6.83 3.68 -0.52
CA ALA A 78 7.15 4.73 -1.47
C ALA A 78 7.23 4.17 -2.90
N LEU A 79 6.29 4.58 -3.75
CA LEU A 79 6.15 4.08 -5.13
C LEU A 79 6.62 5.11 -6.14
N ALA A 80 7.71 4.82 -6.83
CA ALA A 80 8.30 5.69 -7.83
C ALA A 80 7.52 5.67 -9.15
N HIS A 81 7.45 6.82 -9.80
CA HIS A 81 7.05 6.97 -11.20
C HIS A 81 8.28 7.28 -12.06
N SER A 82 9.14 6.28 -12.20
CA SER A 82 10.41 6.35 -12.94
C SER A 82 10.72 4.96 -13.49
N ASP A 83 11.71 4.85 -14.34
CA ASP A 83 12.20 3.55 -14.75
C ASP A 83 13.00 2.86 -13.62
N LEU A 84 13.09 1.54 -13.70
CA LEU A 84 13.73 0.72 -12.68
C LEU A 84 15.22 1.06 -12.48
N VAL A 85 15.94 1.32 -13.56
CA VAL A 85 17.39 1.57 -13.52
C VAL A 85 17.69 2.89 -12.84
N SER A 86 16.99 3.97 -13.23
CA SER A 86 17.20 5.29 -12.64
C SER A 86 16.74 5.33 -11.17
N THR A 87 15.62 4.69 -10.86
CA THR A 87 15.14 4.58 -9.46
C THR A 87 16.14 3.84 -8.58
N ASN A 88 16.63 2.67 -9.01
CA ASN A 88 17.64 1.92 -8.28
C ASN A 88 18.91 2.71 -8.05
N SER A 89 19.40 3.38 -9.08
CA SER A 89 20.60 4.21 -8.99
C SER A 89 20.42 5.33 -7.98
N TRP A 90 19.29 6.02 -8.03
CA TRP A 90 19.01 7.11 -7.10
C TRP A 90 18.87 6.61 -5.66
N VAL A 91 18.08 5.56 -5.43
CA VAL A 91 17.89 4.95 -4.10
C VAL A 91 19.22 4.52 -3.49
N LYS A 92 20.05 3.80 -4.24
CA LYS A 92 21.36 3.32 -3.79
C LYS A 92 22.29 4.47 -3.34
N ASN A 93 22.20 5.62 -3.99
CA ASN A 93 23.08 6.74 -3.72
C ASN A 93 22.54 7.72 -2.66
N ASN A 94 21.25 7.65 -2.31
CA ASN A 94 20.60 8.68 -1.49
C ASN A 94 19.85 8.14 -0.27
N LEU A 95 19.56 6.83 -0.21
CA LEU A 95 18.83 6.20 0.87
C LEU A 95 19.66 5.08 1.54
N ASN A 96 19.27 4.69 2.74
CA ASN A 96 19.95 3.68 3.54
C ASN A 96 19.28 2.30 3.50
N GLY A 97 18.17 2.16 2.76
CA GLY A 97 17.46 0.89 2.58
C GLY A 97 16.49 0.54 3.72
N VAL A 98 16.08 1.51 4.51
CA VAL A 98 15.08 1.32 5.59
C VAL A 98 13.66 1.51 5.03
N LEU A 99 13.49 2.44 4.10
CA LEU A 99 12.20 2.72 3.47
C LEU A 99 11.84 1.63 2.45
N ASN A 100 10.62 1.11 2.52
CA ASN A 100 10.10 0.18 1.51
C ASN A 100 9.81 0.94 0.21
N ILE A 101 10.58 0.64 -0.83
CA ILE A 101 10.54 1.32 -2.13
C ILE A 101 10.11 0.33 -3.22
N GLY A 102 9.23 0.79 -4.08
CA GLY A 102 8.87 0.10 -5.32
C GLY A 102 8.60 1.09 -6.45
N LEU A 103 8.17 0.55 -7.59
CA LEU A 103 7.68 1.33 -8.72
C LEU A 103 6.17 1.21 -8.81
N SER A 104 5.50 2.33 -9.01
CA SER A 104 4.05 2.37 -9.25
C SER A 104 3.72 1.80 -10.62
N THR A 105 2.74 0.91 -10.68
CA THR A 105 2.14 0.47 -11.94
C THR A 105 1.16 1.53 -12.46
N GLN A 106 0.87 1.50 -13.77
CA GLN A 106 -0.17 2.37 -14.33
C GLN A 106 -1.54 2.08 -13.68
N GLU A 107 -1.83 0.80 -13.41
CA GLU A 107 -3.06 0.39 -12.75
C GLU A 107 -3.24 1.03 -11.36
N ILE A 108 -2.19 1.04 -10.54
CA ILE A 108 -2.22 1.64 -9.20
C ILE A 108 -2.40 3.15 -9.28
N ARG A 109 -1.74 3.79 -10.25
CA ARG A 109 -1.86 5.24 -10.48
C ARG A 109 -3.26 5.62 -10.92
N ASP A 110 -3.86 4.86 -11.80
CA ASP A 110 -5.24 5.08 -12.28
C ASP A 110 -6.26 4.83 -11.16
N LYS A 111 -6.09 3.73 -10.42
CA LYS A 111 -6.96 3.37 -9.28
C LYS A 111 -7.02 4.49 -8.25
N TYR A 112 -5.90 5.05 -7.88
CA TYR A 112 -5.81 6.10 -6.86
C TYR A 112 -5.76 7.51 -7.44
N LYS A 113 -5.99 7.67 -8.76
CA LYS A 113 -6.04 8.98 -9.46
C LYS A 113 -4.78 9.82 -9.22
N VAL A 114 -3.62 9.18 -9.34
CA VAL A 114 -2.31 9.83 -9.17
C VAL A 114 -1.93 10.50 -10.47
N ILE A 115 -2.07 11.81 -10.53
CA ILE A 115 -1.82 12.63 -11.72
C ILE A 115 -0.49 13.40 -11.67
N GLY A 116 0.24 13.30 -10.57
CA GLY A 116 1.53 13.98 -10.37
C GLY A 116 2.27 13.43 -9.15
N GLN A 117 3.38 14.06 -8.81
CA GLN A 117 4.20 13.72 -7.64
C GLN A 117 4.84 14.97 -7.02
N PRO A 118 5.15 14.94 -5.69
CA PRO A 118 4.73 13.90 -4.77
C PRO A 118 3.24 13.99 -4.44
N ILE A 119 2.67 12.86 -4.13
CA ILE A 119 1.35 12.76 -3.52
C ILE A 119 1.40 11.69 -2.43
N THR A 120 0.85 11.99 -1.27
CA THR A 120 0.70 11.04 -0.17
C THR A 120 -0.77 10.67 -0.01
N ILE A 121 -1.05 9.37 0.05
CA ILE A 121 -2.36 8.83 0.40
C ILE A 121 -2.23 7.90 1.61
N ILE A 122 -3.30 7.78 2.39
CA ILE A 122 -3.44 6.73 3.39
C ILE A 122 -4.62 5.85 2.99
N LEU A 123 -4.38 4.56 2.94
CA LEU A 123 -5.39 3.54 2.75
C LEU A 123 -5.75 2.92 4.10
N ASP A 124 -7.02 2.67 4.32
CA ASP A 124 -7.46 1.80 5.40
C ASP A 124 -7.27 0.31 5.03
N GLN A 125 -7.63 -0.57 5.94
CA GLN A 125 -7.49 -2.03 5.77
C GLN A 125 -8.43 -2.61 4.69
N ASN A 126 -9.38 -1.82 4.19
CA ASN A 126 -10.25 -2.18 3.06
C ASN A 126 -9.72 -1.63 1.73
N GLY A 127 -8.58 -0.90 1.74
CA GLY A 127 -8.02 -0.26 0.57
C GLY A 127 -8.70 1.05 0.17
N GLU A 128 -9.54 1.60 1.05
CA GLU A 128 -10.19 2.89 0.82
C GLU A 128 -9.26 4.03 1.19
N VAL A 129 -9.26 5.10 0.36
CA VAL A 129 -8.46 6.29 0.61
C VAL A 129 -9.12 7.11 1.71
N ILE A 130 -8.47 7.19 2.88
CA ILE A 130 -8.93 7.99 4.04
C ILE A 130 -8.20 9.32 4.19
N TYR A 131 -7.09 9.50 3.47
CA TYR A 131 -6.31 10.74 3.43
C TYR A 131 -5.64 10.90 2.07
N ARG A 132 -5.53 12.14 1.59
CA ARG A 132 -4.84 12.48 0.33
C ARG A 132 -4.32 13.90 0.40
N GLU A 133 -3.04 14.08 0.09
CA GLU A 133 -2.43 15.41 -0.04
C GLU A 133 -1.41 15.45 -1.18
N TYR A 134 -1.55 16.43 -2.06
CA TYR A 134 -0.63 16.68 -3.16
C TYR A 134 0.52 17.57 -2.72
N GLY A 135 1.70 17.34 -3.30
CA GLY A 135 2.89 18.09 -2.98
C GLY A 135 3.45 17.83 -1.58
N TYR A 136 3.02 16.74 -0.92
CA TYR A 136 3.34 16.43 0.46
C TYR A 136 3.97 15.05 0.62
N ILE A 137 5.03 15.01 1.44
CA ILE A 137 5.65 13.79 1.98
C ILE A 137 5.70 13.93 3.50
N PRO A 138 5.25 12.93 4.28
CA PRO A 138 5.09 13.04 5.74
C PRO A 138 6.43 12.91 6.49
N VAL A 139 7.36 13.81 6.24
CA VAL A 139 8.73 13.78 6.80
C VAL A 139 8.78 13.96 8.32
N ASN A 140 7.73 14.52 8.92
CA ASN A 140 7.61 14.74 10.36
C ASN A 140 6.44 13.97 11.00
N GLY A 141 5.83 13.05 10.25
CA GLY A 141 4.59 12.41 10.64
C GLY A 141 3.34 13.24 10.29
N PHE A 142 2.18 12.78 10.75
CA PHE A 142 0.88 13.45 10.60
C PHE A 142 0.49 14.18 11.86
#